data_8a764550bc62abf25713c47d2a872c3d
#
_entry.id   8a764550bc62abf25713c47d2a872c3d
#
_cell.length_a   1.000
_cell.length_b   1.000
_cell.length_c   1.000
_cell.angle_alpha   90.00
_cell.angle_beta   90.00
_cell.angle_gamma   90.00
#
_symmetry.space_group_name_H-M   'P 1'
#
loop_
_entity.id
_entity.type
_entity.pdbx_description
1 polymer ?
#
loop_
_entity_poly.entity_id
_entity_poly.type
_entity_poly.pdbx_seq_one_letter_code
_entity_poly.pdbx_strand_id
1 'polypeptide(L)'
;MELNNSVIKHYLRNCLFITGTAYAGKSTMCKMLAEQYGLIHCRENYMLDEALKLVTPEEQPNLSYFLTKRDWQEYLNRTPEEYANWISGNAREITSFEIAELIRISEHQKVMVDTNIPLDVLRNIAGYHQVAVMLSPQKMSVDSFFDRADPEKQFLLSQIRESDNPEQTMSKFRECIARVNSPKQYDTMKNSGFFTLVRENTETDTRCETAKKLALHFGLSVRVQRLTPCGAYWNELIHYAQNCSWEFVGPHLADIMRRDIFTEWESVFVCLVSGEIAGFCTFLKEVFYPENRYSPWISTIFVDEKFRGYRLSHRMIDSVITYAKSCGFSKVYIPSDMSGFYEKCGFTPIDTLTNYIGDTDTVFMKEI
;
A
#
# COMPACT_ATOMS: atom_id res chain seq x y z
N MET A 1 28.09 -9.59 -2.30
CA MET A 1 27.63 -8.40 -3.05
C MET A 1 26.33 -7.93 -2.35
N GLU A 2 26.32 -6.71 -1.82
CA GLU A 2 25.09 -6.14 -1.26
C GLU A 2 24.32 -5.42 -2.38
N LEU A 3 23.06 -5.76 -2.56
CA LEU A 3 22.18 -5.02 -3.46
C LEU A 3 21.66 -3.76 -2.73
N ASN A 4 21.70 -2.62 -3.42
CA ASN A 4 21.17 -1.37 -2.87
C ASN A 4 19.64 -1.45 -2.76
N ASN A 5 19.08 -1.15 -1.60
CA ASN A 5 17.64 -1.18 -1.34
C ASN A 5 16.82 -0.31 -2.32
N SER A 6 17.37 0.84 -2.76
CA SER A 6 16.69 1.71 -3.74
C SER A 6 16.55 1.05 -5.11
N VAL A 7 17.50 0.21 -5.51
CA VAL A 7 17.44 -0.58 -6.74
C VAL A 7 16.35 -1.63 -6.64
N ILE A 8 16.32 -2.41 -5.53
CA ILE A 8 15.27 -3.41 -5.29
C ILE A 8 13.89 -2.73 -5.28
N LYS A 9 13.76 -1.61 -4.57
CA LYS A 9 12.52 -0.83 -4.51
C LYS A 9 12.04 -0.36 -5.89
N HIS A 10 12.95 0.03 -6.77
CA HIS A 10 12.61 0.40 -8.15
C HIS A 10 12.01 -0.78 -8.93
N TYR A 11 12.63 -1.97 -8.84
CA TYR A 11 12.13 -3.14 -9.55
C TYR A 11 10.81 -3.67 -8.96
N LEU A 12 10.60 -3.55 -7.66
CA LEU A 12 9.37 -3.98 -6.97
C LEU A 12 8.25 -2.92 -6.98
N ARG A 13 8.35 -1.86 -7.78
CA ARG A 13 7.34 -0.77 -7.84
C ARG A 13 5.93 -1.23 -8.20
N ASN A 14 5.80 -2.35 -8.89
CA ASN A 14 4.53 -2.96 -9.29
C ASN A 14 4.02 -4.02 -8.30
N CYS A 15 4.73 -4.31 -7.21
CA CYS A 15 4.30 -5.27 -6.18
C CYS A 15 3.47 -4.56 -5.11
N LEU A 16 2.38 -5.21 -4.72
CA LEU A 16 1.48 -4.77 -3.65
C LEU A 16 1.43 -5.90 -2.61
N PHE A 17 1.77 -5.60 -1.37
CA PHE A 17 1.97 -6.58 -0.31
C PHE A 17 0.87 -6.50 0.73
N ILE A 18 0.27 -7.62 1.06
CA ILE A 18 -0.58 -7.77 2.24
C ILE A 18 0.10 -8.73 3.21
N THR A 19 0.40 -8.25 4.40
CA THR A 19 0.97 -9.02 5.51
C THR A 19 0.12 -8.87 6.77
N GLY A 20 0.46 -9.55 7.86
CA GLY A 20 -0.23 -9.40 9.13
C GLY A 20 -0.49 -10.73 9.84
N THR A 21 -1.38 -10.71 10.86
CA THR A 21 -1.66 -11.87 11.68
C THR A 21 -2.47 -12.95 10.95
N ALA A 22 -2.43 -14.17 11.47
CA ALA A 22 -3.33 -15.23 11.04
C ALA A 22 -4.79 -14.82 11.24
N TYR A 23 -5.71 -15.33 10.41
CA TYR A 23 -7.16 -15.03 10.46
C TYR A 23 -7.59 -13.59 10.14
N ALA A 24 -6.70 -12.70 9.84
CA ALA A 24 -7.03 -11.33 9.46
C ALA A 24 -7.73 -11.20 8.08
N GLY A 25 -7.75 -12.28 7.28
CA GLY A 25 -8.41 -12.31 5.97
C GLY A 25 -7.49 -11.93 4.78
N LYS A 26 -6.16 -11.92 4.98
CA LYS A 26 -5.15 -11.57 3.97
C LYS A 26 -5.38 -12.27 2.62
N SER A 27 -5.36 -13.60 2.61
CA SER A 27 -5.48 -14.41 1.39
C SER A 27 -6.80 -14.17 0.64
N THR A 28 -7.89 -13.94 1.38
CA THR A 28 -9.18 -13.56 0.79
C THR A 28 -9.09 -12.20 0.09
N MET A 29 -8.47 -11.21 0.72
CA MET A 29 -8.30 -9.88 0.16
C MET A 29 -7.35 -9.89 -1.04
N CYS A 30 -6.23 -10.60 -0.95
CA CYS A 30 -5.31 -10.76 -2.08
C CYS A 30 -6.02 -11.35 -3.31
N LYS A 31 -6.78 -12.43 -3.11
CA LYS A 31 -7.55 -13.06 -4.18
C LYS A 31 -8.58 -12.11 -4.78
N MET A 32 -9.43 -11.49 -3.94
CA MET A 32 -10.48 -10.56 -4.41
C MET A 32 -9.91 -9.38 -5.20
N LEU A 33 -8.84 -8.75 -4.71
CA LEU A 33 -8.21 -7.62 -5.39
C LEU A 33 -7.53 -8.05 -6.69
N ALA A 34 -6.84 -9.19 -6.69
CA ALA A 34 -6.22 -9.71 -7.90
C ALA A 34 -7.25 -10.01 -8.99
N GLU A 35 -8.35 -10.66 -8.66
CA GLU A 35 -9.44 -10.96 -9.60
C GLU A 35 -10.13 -9.67 -10.09
N GLN A 36 -10.45 -8.75 -9.19
CA GLN A 36 -11.17 -7.51 -9.53
C GLN A 36 -10.36 -6.56 -10.42
N TYR A 37 -9.03 -6.50 -10.22
CA TYR A 37 -8.18 -5.54 -10.92
C TYR A 37 -7.21 -6.19 -11.94
N GLY A 38 -7.36 -7.49 -12.21
CA GLY A 38 -6.54 -8.22 -13.18
C GLY A 38 -5.06 -8.27 -12.81
N LEU A 39 -4.74 -8.49 -11.53
CA LEU A 39 -3.36 -8.55 -11.04
C LEU A 39 -2.86 -10.00 -11.02
N ILE A 40 -1.54 -10.18 -11.13
CA ILE A 40 -0.92 -11.47 -10.81
C ILE A 40 -1.13 -11.74 -9.31
N HIS A 41 -1.59 -12.94 -8.95
CA HIS A 41 -1.83 -13.31 -7.56
C HIS A 41 -0.76 -14.27 -7.05
N CYS A 42 0.11 -13.80 -6.17
CA CYS A 42 1.05 -14.61 -5.41
C CYS A 42 0.41 -14.98 -4.06
N ARG A 43 0.02 -16.25 -3.91
CA ARG A 43 -0.56 -16.79 -2.67
C ARG A 43 0.51 -16.94 -1.60
N GLU A 44 0.11 -17.10 -0.35
CA GLU A 44 1.02 -17.50 0.73
C GLU A 44 1.84 -18.74 0.28
N ASN A 45 3.15 -18.73 0.55
CA ASN A 45 4.09 -19.79 0.20
C ASN A 45 4.23 -20.10 -1.31
N TYR A 46 3.88 -19.18 -2.22
CA TYR A 46 3.90 -19.42 -3.67
C TYR A 46 5.28 -19.83 -4.24
N MET A 47 6.37 -19.50 -3.53
CA MET A 47 7.74 -19.84 -3.94
C MET A 47 8.31 -21.08 -3.23
N LEU A 48 7.55 -21.68 -2.29
CA LEU A 48 8.09 -22.74 -1.43
C LEU A 48 8.61 -23.94 -2.24
N ASP A 49 7.83 -24.45 -3.18
CA ASP A 49 8.20 -25.63 -3.98
C ASP A 49 9.46 -25.38 -4.84
N GLU A 50 9.62 -24.17 -5.38
CA GLU A 50 10.82 -23.82 -6.15
C GLU A 50 12.02 -23.55 -5.25
N ALA A 51 11.82 -22.89 -4.12
CA ALA A 51 12.87 -22.65 -3.15
C ALA A 51 13.43 -23.97 -2.58
N LEU A 52 12.58 -24.95 -2.27
CA LEU A 52 12.99 -26.25 -1.75
C LEU A 52 13.89 -27.05 -2.70
N LYS A 53 13.92 -26.72 -4.01
CA LYS A 53 14.86 -27.32 -4.97
C LYS A 53 16.27 -26.73 -4.89
N LEU A 54 16.44 -25.57 -4.26
CA LEU A 54 17.67 -24.79 -4.27
C LEU A 54 18.28 -24.62 -2.86
N VAL A 55 17.49 -24.79 -1.78
CA VAL A 55 17.95 -24.60 -0.41
C VAL A 55 18.96 -25.65 0.02
N THR A 56 19.89 -25.23 0.87
CA THR A 56 20.83 -26.13 1.54
C THR A 56 20.65 -26.02 3.06
N PRO A 57 20.93 -27.12 3.84
CA PRO A 57 20.83 -27.06 5.29
C PRO A 57 21.76 -26.03 5.93
N GLU A 58 22.88 -25.72 5.28
CA GLU A 58 23.88 -24.78 5.76
C GLU A 58 23.43 -23.33 5.63
N GLU A 59 22.74 -22.98 4.52
CA GLU A 59 22.32 -21.61 4.23
C GLU A 59 20.87 -21.34 4.65
N GLN A 60 19.99 -22.34 4.52
CA GLN A 60 18.57 -22.23 4.86
C GLN A 60 18.13 -23.37 5.79
N PRO A 61 18.64 -23.42 7.04
CA PRO A 61 18.37 -24.52 7.98
C PRO A 61 16.90 -24.67 8.36
N ASN A 62 16.12 -23.57 8.35
CA ASN A 62 14.70 -23.62 8.69
C ASN A 62 13.84 -24.10 7.52
N LEU A 63 14.08 -23.64 6.29
CA LEU A 63 13.37 -24.09 5.10
C LEU A 63 13.70 -25.55 4.76
N SER A 64 14.94 -25.94 4.89
CA SER A 64 15.39 -27.31 4.59
C SER A 64 14.99 -28.35 5.65
N TYR A 65 14.38 -27.94 6.77
CA TYR A 65 14.05 -28.81 7.89
C TYR A 65 13.30 -30.07 7.44
N PHE A 66 12.22 -29.94 6.67
CA PHE A 66 11.43 -31.08 6.20
C PHE A 66 12.05 -31.87 5.05
N LEU A 67 13.13 -31.38 4.44
CA LEU A 67 13.94 -32.15 3.48
C LEU A 67 14.90 -33.10 4.19
N THR A 68 15.41 -32.69 5.36
CA THR A 68 16.41 -33.43 6.13
C THR A 68 15.81 -34.25 7.27
N LYS A 69 14.76 -33.72 7.91
CA LYS A 69 14.05 -34.36 9.02
C LYS A 69 12.58 -34.49 8.65
N ARG A 70 12.06 -35.72 8.66
CA ARG A 70 10.65 -36.00 8.35
C ARG A 70 9.87 -36.43 9.60
N ASP A 71 10.32 -36.01 10.77
CA ASP A 71 9.69 -36.37 12.05
C ASP A 71 8.69 -35.27 12.48
N TRP A 72 7.42 -35.49 12.15
CA TRP A 72 6.32 -34.61 12.55
C TRP A 72 6.13 -34.57 14.07
N GLN A 73 6.49 -35.63 14.79
CA GLN A 73 6.39 -35.64 16.27
C GLN A 73 7.45 -34.73 16.88
N GLU A 74 8.68 -34.72 16.36
CA GLU A 74 9.71 -33.74 16.76
C GLU A 74 9.22 -32.30 16.51
N TYR A 75 8.63 -32.06 15.35
CA TYR A 75 8.08 -30.75 14.99
C TYR A 75 6.96 -30.29 15.93
N LEU A 76 6.01 -31.16 16.23
CA LEU A 76 4.86 -30.87 17.12
C LEU A 76 5.25 -30.74 18.57
N ASN A 77 6.38 -31.32 18.98
CA ASN A 77 6.91 -31.26 20.33
C ASN A 77 7.80 -30.05 20.64
N ARG A 78 7.99 -29.14 19.67
CA ARG A 78 8.72 -27.91 19.91
C ARG A 78 8.10 -27.04 21.00
N THR A 79 8.95 -26.37 21.76
CA THR A 79 8.50 -25.31 22.66
C THR A 79 7.91 -24.13 21.86
N PRO A 80 7.05 -23.32 22.47
CA PRO A 80 6.53 -22.11 21.81
C PRO A 80 7.62 -21.18 21.28
N GLU A 81 8.77 -21.08 21.94
CA GLU A 81 9.90 -20.27 21.54
C GLU A 81 10.63 -20.86 20.32
N GLU A 82 10.93 -22.16 20.34
CA GLU A 82 11.54 -22.87 19.20
C GLU A 82 10.66 -22.79 17.95
N TYR A 83 9.35 -22.94 18.12
CA TYR A 83 8.39 -22.80 17.03
C TYR A 83 8.38 -21.38 16.45
N ALA A 84 8.35 -20.36 17.31
CA ALA A 84 8.35 -18.97 16.86
C ALA A 84 9.65 -18.58 16.15
N ASN A 85 10.79 -19.08 16.63
CA ASN A 85 12.10 -18.87 16.00
C ASN A 85 12.17 -19.54 14.63
N TRP A 86 11.64 -20.76 14.51
CA TRP A 86 11.57 -21.48 13.25
C TRP A 86 10.67 -20.77 12.23
N ILE A 87 9.49 -20.29 12.61
CA ILE A 87 8.59 -19.49 11.74
C ILE A 87 9.30 -18.22 11.26
N SER A 88 9.97 -17.50 12.17
CA SER A 88 10.70 -16.28 11.83
C SER A 88 11.92 -16.58 10.92
N GLY A 89 12.62 -17.69 11.16
CA GLY A 89 13.72 -18.17 10.34
C GLY A 89 13.26 -18.49 8.90
N ASN A 90 12.19 -19.27 8.76
CA ASN A 90 11.58 -19.57 7.47
C ASN A 90 11.23 -18.29 6.68
N ALA A 91 10.56 -17.36 7.35
CA ALA A 91 10.16 -16.10 6.71
C ALA A 91 11.36 -15.30 6.18
N ARG A 92 12.48 -15.31 6.91
CA ARG A 92 13.71 -14.64 6.48
C ARG A 92 14.42 -15.36 5.35
N GLU A 93 14.51 -16.69 5.42
CA GLU A 93 15.19 -17.52 4.43
C GLU A 93 14.46 -17.52 3.09
N ILE A 94 13.12 -17.62 3.06
CA ILE A 94 12.33 -17.59 1.82
C ILE A 94 12.34 -16.21 1.15
N THR A 95 12.56 -15.14 1.91
CA THR A 95 12.45 -13.74 1.43
C THR A 95 13.30 -13.47 0.18
N SER A 96 14.52 -14.03 0.12
CA SER A 96 15.42 -13.81 -1.03
C SER A 96 14.87 -14.44 -2.31
N PHE A 97 14.26 -15.63 -2.21
CA PHE A 97 13.63 -16.33 -3.33
C PHE A 97 12.38 -15.56 -3.80
N GLU A 98 11.54 -15.11 -2.87
CA GLU A 98 10.36 -14.30 -3.18
C GLU A 98 10.74 -13.00 -3.88
N ILE A 99 11.74 -12.25 -3.39
CA ILE A 99 12.20 -11.00 -4.01
C ILE A 99 12.70 -11.24 -5.44
N ALA A 100 13.51 -12.27 -5.66
CA ALA A 100 14.04 -12.60 -6.98
C ALA A 100 12.90 -12.89 -7.98
N GLU A 101 11.93 -13.69 -7.60
CA GLU A 101 10.77 -13.99 -8.43
C GLU A 101 9.88 -12.78 -8.65
N LEU A 102 9.63 -11.98 -7.60
CA LEU A 102 8.81 -10.77 -7.71
C LEU A 102 9.41 -9.75 -8.68
N ILE A 103 10.73 -9.59 -8.72
CA ILE A 103 11.40 -8.73 -9.70
C ILE A 103 11.08 -9.21 -11.12
N ARG A 104 11.16 -10.54 -11.37
CA ARG A 104 10.91 -11.13 -12.67
C ARG A 104 9.45 -10.96 -13.13
N ILE A 105 8.48 -11.28 -12.27
CA ILE A 105 7.06 -11.30 -12.67
C ILE A 105 6.38 -9.92 -12.63
N SER A 106 6.95 -8.97 -11.89
CA SER A 106 6.35 -7.63 -11.75
C SER A 106 6.84 -6.60 -12.76
N GLU A 107 7.69 -6.99 -13.71
CA GLU A 107 8.30 -6.05 -14.66
C GLU A 107 7.25 -5.25 -15.45
N HIS A 108 6.23 -5.92 -15.96
CA HIS A 108 5.22 -5.32 -16.84
C HIS A 108 3.79 -5.34 -16.29
N GLN A 109 3.56 -5.98 -15.15
CA GLN A 109 2.22 -6.15 -14.57
C GLN A 109 2.26 -6.00 -13.06
N LYS A 110 1.17 -5.46 -12.50
CA LYS A 110 1.02 -5.39 -11.04
C LYS A 110 0.80 -6.77 -10.44
N VAL A 111 1.41 -6.99 -9.29
CA VAL A 111 1.36 -8.24 -8.54
C VAL A 111 0.78 -7.99 -7.16
N MET A 112 -0.20 -8.80 -6.74
CA MET A 112 -0.75 -8.82 -5.39
C MET A 112 -0.13 -9.99 -4.64
N VAL A 113 0.53 -9.71 -3.53
CA VAL A 113 1.33 -10.68 -2.76
C VAL A 113 0.76 -10.87 -1.37
N ASP A 114 0.32 -12.10 -1.05
CA ASP A 114 0.07 -12.54 0.32
C ASP A 114 1.41 -12.99 0.91
N THR A 115 2.02 -12.18 1.77
CA THR A 115 3.43 -12.37 2.13
C THR A 115 3.67 -12.48 3.63
N ASN A 116 4.71 -13.25 3.95
CA ASN A 116 5.32 -13.33 5.27
C ASN A 116 6.70 -12.64 5.30
N ILE A 117 7.08 -11.89 4.26
CA ILE A 117 8.32 -11.08 4.26
C ILE A 117 8.34 -10.20 5.52
N PRO A 118 9.42 -10.23 6.31
CA PRO A 118 9.53 -9.44 7.53
C PRO A 118 9.35 -7.94 7.29
N LEU A 119 8.68 -7.26 8.24
CA LEU A 119 8.35 -5.83 8.12
C LEU A 119 9.59 -4.94 8.01
N ASP A 120 10.71 -5.32 8.63
CA ASP A 120 11.98 -4.61 8.50
C ASP A 120 12.53 -4.68 7.07
N VAL A 121 12.34 -5.81 6.39
CA VAL A 121 12.69 -5.94 4.97
C VAL A 121 11.73 -5.13 4.10
N LEU A 122 10.41 -5.26 4.31
CA LEU A 122 9.41 -4.49 3.54
C LEU A 122 9.62 -2.98 3.63
N ARG A 123 10.06 -2.44 4.78
CA ARG A 123 10.40 -1.01 4.91
C ARG A 123 11.52 -0.57 3.97
N ASN A 124 12.44 -1.47 3.68
CA ASN A 124 13.59 -1.19 2.82
C ASN A 124 13.27 -1.31 1.33
N ILE A 125 12.39 -2.25 0.95
CA ILE A 125 12.15 -2.62 -0.46
C ILE A 125 10.82 -2.14 -1.03
N ALA A 126 9.92 -1.59 -0.20
CA ALA A 126 8.59 -1.15 -0.63
C ALA A 126 8.25 0.25 -0.13
N GLY A 127 7.36 0.95 -0.83
CA GLY A 127 6.79 2.21 -0.39
C GLY A 127 5.58 2.00 0.53
N TYR A 128 5.21 3.04 1.30
CA TYR A 128 4.02 3.00 2.17
C TYR A 128 2.76 2.51 1.45
N HIS A 129 2.52 2.99 0.23
CA HIS A 129 1.34 2.66 -0.57
C HIS A 129 1.36 1.26 -1.19
N GLN A 130 2.46 0.54 -1.03
CA GLN A 130 2.62 -0.83 -1.54
C GLN A 130 2.36 -1.88 -0.44
N VAL A 131 2.27 -1.49 0.81
CA VAL A 131 2.16 -2.43 1.94
C VAL A 131 0.93 -2.14 2.77
N ALA A 132 0.13 -3.17 3.03
CA ALA A 132 -0.96 -3.15 3.98
C ALA A 132 -0.77 -4.25 5.03
N VAL A 133 -1.03 -3.91 6.28
CA VAL A 133 -0.99 -4.84 7.42
C VAL A 133 -2.42 -5.15 7.85
N MET A 134 -2.79 -6.42 7.84
CA MET A 134 -4.10 -6.87 8.30
C MET A 134 -3.96 -7.62 9.61
N LEU A 135 -4.70 -7.22 10.62
CA LEU A 135 -4.63 -7.76 11.96
C LEU A 135 -5.95 -8.38 12.40
N SER A 136 -5.85 -9.42 13.23
CA SER A 136 -6.96 -9.97 14.00
C SER A 136 -6.52 -10.18 15.44
N PRO A 137 -7.45 -10.15 16.44
CA PRO A 137 -7.13 -10.48 17.81
C PRO A 137 -6.51 -11.87 17.93
N GLN A 138 -5.56 -12.03 18.86
CA GLN A 138 -4.87 -13.31 19.12
C GLN A 138 -5.84 -14.47 19.32
N LYS A 139 -6.92 -14.24 20.07
CA LYS A 139 -7.95 -15.24 20.32
C LYS A 139 -8.50 -15.85 19.03
N MET A 140 -8.80 -15.02 18.02
CA MET A 140 -9.27 -15.52 16.72
C MET A 140 -8.22 -16.39 16.03
N SER A 141 -6.96 -16.00 16.09
CA SER A 141 -5.86 -16.76 15.47
C SER A 141 -5.63 -18.11 16.12
N VAL A 142 -5.81 -18.23 17.44
CA VAL A 142 -5.59 -19.46 18.21
C VAL A 142 -6.79 -20.39 18.15
N ASP A 143 -7.99 -19.88 18.46
CA ASP A 143 -9.20 -20.69 18.58
C ASP A 143 -9.64 -21.28 17.24
N SER A 144 -9.49 -20.51 16.16
CA SER A 144 -9.96 -20.91 14.83
C SER A 144 -8.86 -21.44 13.91
N PHE A 145 -7.66 -21.73 14.41
CA PHE A 145 -6.52 -22.12 13.56
C PHE A 145 -6.83 -23.32 12.66
N PHE A 146 -7.54 -24.31 13.19
CA PHE A 146 -7.91 -25.53 12.48
C PHE A 146 -9.30 -25.51 11.85
N ASP A 147 -10.07 -24.42 11.96
CA ASP A 147 -11.42 -24.30 11.39
C ASP A 147 -11.43 -24.12 9.86
N ARG A 148 -10.25 -24.02 9.24
CA ARG A 148 -10.10 -23.84 7.81
C ARG A 148 -10.03 -25.18 7.09
N ALA A 149 -10.67 -25.27 5.95
CA ALA A 149 -10.47 -26.33 4.95
C ALA A 149 -9.13 -26.17 4.19
N ASP A 150 -8.06 -25.85 4.92
CA ASP A 150 -6.72 -25.69 4.41
C ASP A 150 -5.99 -27.03 4.51
N PRO A 151 -5.53 -27.63 3.39
CA PRO A 151 -4.95 -28.97 3.40
C PRO A 151 -3.76 -29.13 4.35
N GLU A 152 -2.88 -28.09 4.44
CA GLU A 152 -1.72 -28.13 5.33
C GLU A 152 -2.13 -28.16 6.81
N LYS A 153 -3.14 -27.36 7.18
CA LYS A 153 -3.66 -27.34 8.56
C LYS A 153 -4.43 -28.59 8.92
N GLN A 154 -5.20 -29.14 7.99
CA GLN A 154 -5.88 -30.41 8.20
C GLN A 154 -4.88 -31.57 8.31
N PHE A 155 -3.79 -31.53 7.55
CA PHE A 155 -2.70 -32.48 7.70
C PHE A 155 -2.04 -32.37 9.08
N LEU A 156 -1.70 -31.15 9.54
CA LEU A 156 -1.17 -30.95 10.90
C LEU A 156 -2.14 -31.47 11.97
N LEU A 157 -3.43 -31.23 11.80
CA LEU A 157 -4.45 -31.73 12.72
C LEU A 157 -4.48 -33.26 12.75
N SER A 158 -4.28 -33.96 11.61
CA SER A 158 -4.17 -35.42 11.58
C SER A 158 -2.93 -35.90 12.34
N GLN A 159 -1.78 -35.24 12.16
CA GLN A 159 -0.54 -35.59 12.87
C GLN A 159 -0.66 -35.39 14.41
N ILE A 160 -1.38 -34.35 14.84
CA ILE A 160 -1.69 -34.13 16.26
C ILE A 160 -2.56 -35.28 16.79
N ARG A 161 -3.56 -35.74 16.05
CA ARG A 161 -4.46 -36.85 16.42
C ARG A 161 -3.76 -38.19 16.49
N GLU A 162 -2.69 -38.37 15.71
CA GLU A 162 -1.85 -39.58 15.67
C GLU A 162 -0.73 -39.58 16.73
N SER A 163 -0.55 -38.49 17.49
CA SER A 163 0.47 -38.40 18.53
C SER A 163 0.10 -39.27 19.76
N ASP A 164 1.10 -39.64 20.59
CA ASP A 164 0.91 -40.45 21.79
C ASP A 164 -0.09 -39.85 22.80
N ASN A 165 -0.17 -38.51 22.85
CA ASN A 165 -1.13 -37.78 23.69
C ASN A 165 -1.73 -36.60 22.91
N PRO A 166 -2.79 -36.84 22.12
CA PRO A 166 -3.40 -35.82 21.24
C PRO A 166 -3.88 -34.55 21.93
N GLU A 167 -4.42 -34.68 23.14
CA GLU A 167 -4.92 -33.52 23.89
C GLU A 167 -3.77 -32.63 24.38
N GLN A 168 -2.72 -33.21 24.91
CA GLN A 168 -1.54 -32.48 25.34
C GLN A 168 -0.80 -31.85 24.16
N THR A 169 -0.64 -32.58 23.07
CA THR A 169 -0.02 -32.09 21.85
C THR A 169 -0.81 -30.93 21.27
N MET A 170 -2.16 -31.01 21.25
CA MET A 170 -3.03 -29.92 20.82
C MET A 170 -2.88 -28.68 21.71
N SER A 171 -2.87 -28.87 23.04
CA SER A 171 -2.69 -27.77 23.99
C SER A 171 -1.36 -27.05 23.75
N LYS A 172 -0.27 -27.81 23.63
CA LYS A 172 1.07 -27.28 23.37
C LYS A 172 1.16 -26.55 22.01
N PHE A 173 0.57 -27.13 20.99
CA PHE A 173 0.57 -26.50 19.66
C PHE A 173 -0.23 -25.18 19.66
N ARG A 174 -1.33 -25.09 20.39
CA ARG A 174 -2.05 -23.84 20.60
C ARG A 174 -1.19 -22.77 21.30
N GLU A 175 -0.36 -23.17 22.27
CA GLU A 175 0.61 -22.24 22.88
C GLU A 175 1.66 -21.74 21.85
N CYS A 176 2.10 -22.61 20.95
CA CYS A 176 3.00 -22.23 19.86
C CYS A 176 2.34 -21.18 18.94
N ILE A 177 1.08 -21.41 18.55
CA ILE A 177 0.31 -20.45 17.74
C ILE A 177 0.12 -19.12 18.51
N ALA A 178 -0.19 -19.19 19.80
CA ALA A 178 -0.36 -18.02 20.65
C ALA A 178 0.95 -17.20 20.77
N ARG A 179 2.09 -17.89 20.81
CA ARG A 179 3.42 -17.24 20.87
C ARG A 179 3.75 -16.46 19.61
N VAL A 180 3.47 -17.03 18.43
CA VAL A 180 3.65 -16.37 17.13
C VAL A 180 2.70 -15.17 16.97
N ASN A 181 1.48 -15.28 17.47
CA ASN A 181 0.47 -14.21 17.45
C ASN A 181 0.40 -13.45 18.78
N SER A 182 1.53 -13.31 19.49
CA SER A 182 1.58 -12.65 20.79
C SER A 182 1.16 -11.18 20.75
N PRO A 183 0.67 -10.59 21.87
CA PRO A 183 0.37 -9.16 21.94
C PRO A 183 1.53 -8.28 21.50
N LYS A 184 2.77 -8.64 21.86
CA LYS A 184 3.98 -7.93 21.40
C LYS A 184 4.12 -7.93 19.88
N GLN A 185 3.88 -9.07 19.24
CA GLN A 185 3.92 -9.17 17.77
C GLN A 185 2.78 -8.37 17.12
N TYR A 186 1.59 -8.44 17.69
CA TYR A 186 0.44 -7.64 17.26
C TYR A 186 0.75 -6.15 17.34
N ASP A 187 1.28 -5.65 18.46
CA ASP A 187 1.63 -4.25 18.65
C ASP A 187 2.77 -3.81 17.71
N THR A 188 3.75 -4.67 17.47
CA THR A 188 4.82 -4.41 16.50
C THR A 188 4.26 -4.23 15.09
N MET A 189 3.31 -5.05 14.68
CA MET A 189 2.65 -4.94 13.38
C MET A 189 1.74 -3.71 13.31
N LYS A 190 0.95 -3.46 14.36
CA LYS A 190 0.04 -2.31 14.48
C LYS A 190 0.78 -0.98 14.38
N ASN A 191 1.94 -0.90 15.03
CA ASN A 191 2.80 0.28 15.08
C ASN A 191 3.89 0.29 14.00
N SER A 192 3.72 -0.53 12.95
CA SER A 192 4.71 -0.67 11.87
C SER A 192 4.93 0.61 11.05
N GLY A 193 4.00 1.56 11.09
CA GLY A 193 3.99 2.74 10.23
C GLY A 193 3.39 2.50 8.84
N PHE A 194 2.96 1.28 8.52
CA PHE A 194 2.21 0.96 7.31
C PHE A 194 0.71 1.14 7.52
N PHE A 195 -0.03 1.16 6.41
CA PHE A 195 -1.50 1.16 6.44
C PHE A 195 -2.00 -0.12 7.11
N THR A 196 -2.78 0.03 8.18
CA THR A 196 -3.19 -1.10 9.02
C THR A 196 -4.71 -1.17 9.10
N LEU A 197 -5.26 -2.37 8.88
CA LEU A 197 -6.67 -2.70 9.08
C LEU A 197 -6.81 -3.79 10.14
N VAL A 198 -7.78 -3.62 11.03
CA VAL A 198 -8.08 -4.60 12.09
C VAL A 198 -9.42 -5.26 11.80
N ARG A 199 -9.44 -6.58 11.77
CA ARG A 199 -10.66 -7.38 11.77
C ARG A 199 -11.02 -7.73 13.22
N GLU A 200 -12.04 -7.09 13.74
CA GLU A 200 -12.40 -7.21 15.17
C GLU A 200 -13.16 -8.47 15.49
N ASN A 201 -14.00 -8.97 14.56
CA ASN A 201 -14.82 -10.17 14.77
C ASN A 201 -15.08 -10.91 13.45
N THR A 202 -15.77 -12.04 13.54
CA THR A 202 -16.20 -12.88 12.39
C THR A 202 -17.69 -12.79 12.07
N GLU A 203 -18.46 -12.07 12.87
CA GLU A 203 -19.94 -12.04 12.80
C GLU A 203 -20.42 -11.19 11.63
N THR A 204 -19.69 -10.11 11.33
CA THR A 204 -20.03 -9.18 10.26
C THR A 204 -19.18 -9.44 9.03
N ASP A 205 -19.81 -9.59 7.86
CA ASP A 205 -19.07 -9.65 6.59
C ASP A 205 -18.58 -8.26 6.15
N THR A 206 -17.34 -7.96 6.46
CA THR A 206 -16.69 -6.70 6.09
C THR A 206 -15.83 -6.79 4.82
N ARG A 207 -15.91 -7.91 4.07
CA ARG A 207 -15.00 -8.16 2.92
C ARG A 207 -15.07 -7.07 1.87
N CYS A 208 -16.27 -6.65 1.47
CA CYS A 208 -16.43 -5.61 0.45
C CYS A 208 -15.86 -4.25 0.90
N GLU A 209 -16.10 -3.86 2.15
CA GLU A 209 -15.58 -2.61 2.71
C GLU A 209 -14.06 -2.66 2.85
N THR A 210 -13.52 -3.75 3.37
CA THR A 210 -12.08 -3.98 3.49
C THR A 210 -11.38 -3.94 2.13
N ALA A 211 -11.95 -4.60 1.12
CA ALA A 211 -11.42 -4.58 -0.24
C ALA A 211 -11.41 -3.16 -0.84
N LYS A 212 -12.47 -2.36 -0.62
CA LYS A 212 -12.51 -0.94 -1.04
C LYS A 212 -11.41 -0.11 -0.38
N LYS A 213 -11.21 -0.24 0.94
CA LYS A 213 -10.14 0.46 1.68
C LYS A 213 -8.74 0.08 1.17
N LEU A 214 -8.50 -1.21 0.94
CA LEU A 214 -7.25 -1.71 0.39
C LEU A 214 -7.03 -1.24 -1.05
N ALA A 215 -8.06 -1.32 -1.90
CA ALA A 215 -7.98 -0.83 -3.28
C ALA A 215 -7.65 0.67 -3.33
N LEU A 216 -8.23 1.46 -2.45
CA LEU A 216 -7.94 2.88 -2.33
C LEU A 216 -6.50 3.11 -1.85
N HIS A 217 -6.05 2.40 -0.80
CA HIS A 217 -4.68 2.48 -0.29
C HIS A 217 -3.64 2.14 -1.37
N PHE A 218 -3.82 1.04 -2.07
CA PHE A 218 -2.94 0.61 -3.17
C PHE A 218 -3.11 1.48 -4.44
N GLY A 219 -4.12 2.32 -4.48
CA GLY A 219 -4.45 3.16 -5.62
C GLY A 219 -4.95 2.39 -6.84
N LEU A 220 -5.55 1.25 -6.61
CA LEU A 220 -6.18 0.44 -7.66
C LEU A 220 -7.51 1.03 -8.12
N SER A 221 -8.24 1.68 -7.22
CA SER A 221 -9.51 2.36 -7.50
C SER A 221 -9.35 3.85 -7.83
N VAL A 222 -8.11 4.36 -7.88
CA VAL A 222 -7.81 5.79 -8.09
C VAL A 222 -7.41 6.06 -9.53
N ARG A 223 -8.03 7.08 -10.14
CA ARG A 223 -7.67 7.60 -11.46
C ARG A 223 -7.53 9.10 -11.39
N VAL A 224 -6.41 9.65 -11.85
CA VAL A 224 -6.26 11.08 -12.10
C VAL A 224 -6.37 11.32 -13.60
N GLN A 225 -7.20 12.28 -13.98
CA GLN A 225 -7.50 12.57 -15.38
C GLN A 225 -7.40 14.08 -15.62
N ARG A 226 -6.68 14.46 -16.67
CA ARG A 226 -6.74 15.81 -17.21
C ARG A 226 -8.09 16.03 -17.85
N LEU A 227 -8.73 17.14 -17.55
CA LEU A 227 -10.01 17.50 -18.15
C LEU A 227 -9.82 18.40 -19.37
N THR A 228 -10.73 18.27 -20.31
CA THR A 228 -10.90 19.16 -21.45
C THR A 228 -12.31 19.76 -21.41
N PRO A 229 -12.49 21.00 -21.88
CA PRO A 229 -13.82 21.59 -21.98
C PRO A 229 -14.81 20.66 -22.67
N CYS A 230 -16.03 20.59 -22.16
CA CYS A 230 -17.09 19.69 -22.64
C CYS A 230 -16.77 18.18 -22.58
N GLY A 231 -15.64 17.77 -22.03
CA GLY A 231 -15.29 16.37 -21.79
C GLY A 231 -16.02 15.76 -20.60
N ALA A 232 -15.83 14.46 -20.43
CA ALA A 232 -16.36 13.75 -19.26
C ALA A 232 -15.86 14.40 -17.94
N TYR A 233 -16.72 14.51 -16.96
CA TYR A 233 -16.47 15.14 -15.65
C TYR A 233 -16.29 16.66 -15.64
N TRP A 234 -16.29 17.37 -16.79
CA TRP A 234 -16.10 18.82 -16.81
C TRP A 234 -17.20 19.54 -16.01
N ASN A 235 -18.47 19.28 -16.37
CA ASN A 235 -19.61 19.89 -15.69
C ASN A 235 -19.82 19.36 -14.27
N GLU A 236 -19.53 18.09 -14.03
CA GLU A 236 -19.58 17.51 -12.71
C GLU A 236 -18.56 18.14 -11.76
N LEU A 237 -17.34 18.39 -12.26
CA LEU A 237 -16.33 19.06 -11.47
C LEU A 237 -16.68 20.53 -11.20
N ILE A 238 -17.27 21.26 -12.13
CA ILE A 238 -17.77 22.61 -11.90
C ILE A 238 -18.77 22.62 -10.73
N HIS A 239 -19.72 21.68 -10.75
CA HIS A 239 -20.72 21.58 -9.67
C HIS A 239 -20.08 21.15 -8.35
N TYR A 240 -19.16 20.19 -8.40
CA TYR A 240 -18.45 19.72 -7.22
C TYR A 240 -17.58 20.83 -6.59
N ALA A 241 -16.77 21.53 -7.38
CA ALA A 241 -15.92 22.62 -6.91
C ALA A 241 -16.73 23.77 -6.29
N GLN A 242 -17.87 24.10 -6.91
CA GLN A 242 -18.78 25.14 -6.39
C GLN A 242 -19.27 24.85 -4.96
N ASN A 243 -19.38 23.56 -4.57
CA ASN A 243 -19.98 23.12 -3.31
C ASN A 243 -18.99 22.41 -2.38
N CYS A 244 -17.69 22.39 -2.72
CA CYS A 244 -16.68 21.76 -1.86
C CYS A 244 -16.40 22.61 -0.61
N SER A 245 -15.75 22.00 0.38
CA SER A 245 -15.43 22.67 1.66
C SER A 245 -14.38 23.78 1.55
N TRP A 246 -13.79 24.01 0.38
CA TRP A 246 -12.85 25.11 0.15
C TRP A 246 -13.58 26.33 -0.40
N GLU A 247 -14.25 27.05 0.51
CA GLU A 247 -15.28 28.06 0.25
C GLU A 247 -14.93 29.16 -0.76
N PHE A 248 -13.66 29.56 -0.87
CA PHE A 248 -13.23 30.60 -1.82
C PHE A 248 -12.63 30.02 -3.09
N VAL A 249 -11.78 29.04 -2.96
CA VAL A 249 -10.99 28.50 -4.06
C VAL A 249 -11.82 27.61 -4.97
N GLY A 250 -12.70 26.80 -4.41
CA GLY A 250 -13.58 25.93 -5.20
C GLY A 250 -14.53 26.69 -6.12
N PRO A 251 -15.33 27.65 -5.61
CA PRO A 251 -16.18 28.51 -6.45
C PRO A 251 -15.40 29.32 -7.51
N HIS A 252 -14.19 29.77 -7.15
CA HIS A 252 -13.31 30.47 -8.12
C HIS A 252 -12.90 29.55 -9.27
N LEU A 253 -12.48 28.31 -8.96
CA LEU A 253 -12.18 27.32 -10.00
C LEU A 253 -13.41 27.04 -10.88
N ALA A 254 -14.59 26.88 -10.25
CA ALA A 254 -15.83 26.65 -10.99
C ALA A 254 -16.16 27.80 -11.95
N ASP A 255 -15.89 29.06 -11.58
CA ASP A 255 -16.08 30.22 -12.44
C ASP A 255 -15.08 30.22 -13.64
N ILE A 256 -13.80 29.97 -13.36
CA ILE A 256 -12.75 29.85 -14.40
C ILE A 256 -13.15 28.75 -15.40
N MET A 257 -13.60 27.59 -14.92
CA MET A 257 -14.01 26.48 -15.79
C MET A 257 -15.25 26.81 -16.63
N ARG A 258 -16.25 27.52 -16.08
CA ARG A 258 -17.44 27.96 -16.84
C ARG A 258 -17.07 28.93 -17.96
N ARG A 259 -16.10 29.79 -17.72
CA ARG A 259 -15.63 30.80 -18.68
C ARG A 259 -14.63 30.24 -19.68
N ASP A 260 -14.12 29.05 -19.44
CA ASP A 260 -13.12 28.35 -20.27
C ASP A 260 -11.94 29.26 -20.69
N ILE A 261 -11.31 29.87 -19.68
CA ILE A 261 -10.24 30.85 -19.89
C ILE A 261 -8.83 30.25 -19.83
N PHE A 262 -8.73 28.94 -19.94
CA PHE A 262 -7.45 28.24 -19.96
C PHE A 262 -6.70 28.47 -21.28
N THR A 263 -5.39 28.69 -21.18
CA THR A 263 -4.50 28.76 -22.32
C THR A 263 -4.14 27.36 -22.87
N GLU A 264 -3.35 27.26 -23.93
CA GLU A 264 -3.07 26.01 -24.66
C GLU A 264 -2.64 24.83 -23.76
N TRP A 265 -1.84 25.09 -22.73
CA TRP A 265 -1.33 24.04 -21.83
C TRP A 265 -1.90 24.10 -20.43
N GLU A 266 -2.57 25.16 -20.05
CA GLU A 266 -3.25 25.22 -18.75
C GLU A 266 -4.35 24.18 -18.67
N SER A 267 -4.52 23.58 -17.50
CA SER A 267 -5.42 22.45 -17.40
C SER A 267 -5.91 22.23 -15.96
N VAL A 268 -7.08 21.62 -15.88
CA VAL A 268 -7.64 21.10 -14.62
C VAL A 268 -7.51 19.59 -14.63
N PHE A 269 -7.17 19.04 -13.47
CA PHE A 269 -7.10 17.60 -13.23
C PHE A 269 -8.12 17.21 -12.17
N VAL A 270 -8.87 16.14 -12.42
CA VAL A 270 -9.78 15.54 -11.47
C VAL A 270 -9.20 14.23 -10.95
N CYS A 271 -9.31 14.01 -9.65
CA CYS A 271 -9.01 12.73 -9.01
C CYS A 271 -10.32 11.99 -8.75
N LEU A 272 -10.42 10.77 -9.27
CA LEU A 272 -11.58 9.91 -9.15
C LEU A 272 -11.22 8.70 -8.29
N VAL A 273 -12.12 8.33 -7.37
CA VAL A 273 -12.09 7.09 -6.61
C VAL A 273 -13.33 6.28 -6.97
N SER A 274 -13.15 5.14 -7.63
CA SER A 274 -14.25 4.31 -8.13
C SER A 274 -15.27 5.08 -8.99
N GLY A 275 -14.83 6.11 -9.71
CA GLY A 275 -15.66 6.97 -10.55
C GLY A 275 -16.27 8.18 -9.84
N GLU A 276 -16.15 8.30 -8.53
CA GLU A 276 -16.59 9.46 -7.74
C GLU A 276 -15.47 10.51 -7.67
N ILE A 277 -15.82 11.80 -7.78
CA ILE A 277 -14.85 12.90 -7.62
C ILE A 277 -14.35 12.93 -6.17
N ALA A 278 -13.06 12.75 -6.00
CA ALA A 278 -12.37 12.73 -4.70
C ALA A 278 -11.46 13.95 -4.49
N GLY A 279 -11.22 14.73 -5.54
CA GLY A 279 -10.38 15.90 -5.48
C GLY A 279 -10.07 16.48 -6.86
N PHE A 280 -9.35 17.59 -6.87
CA PHE A 280 -8.93 18.27 -8.08
C PHE A 280 -7.64 19.05 -7.84
N CYS A 281 -6.96 19.40 -8.93
CA CYS A 281 -5.88 20.37 -8.93
C CYS A 281 -5.79 21.07 -10.30
N THR A 282 -5.02 22.14 -10.34
CA THR A 282 -4.82 22.93 -11.56
C THR A 282 -3.35 22.98 -11.97
N PHE A 283 -3.10 23.14 -13.26
CA PHE A 283 -1.81 23.46 -13.83
C PHE A 283 -1.95 24.77 -14.59
N LEU A 284 -1.35 25.86 -14.08
CA LEU A 284 -1.64 27.23 -14.50
C LEU A 284 -0.36 28.00 -14.78
N LYS A 285 -0.47 29.03 -15.66
CA LYS A 285 0.59 29.99 -15.94
C LYS A 285 0.75 30.99 -14.79
N GLU A 286 -0.37 31.42 -14.23
CA GLU A 286 -0.45 32.45 -13.20
C GLU A 286 -1.35 31.96 -12.05
N VAL A 287 -1.05 32.43 -10.86
CA VAL A 287 -1.80 32.10 -9.63
C VAL A 287 -2.12 33.40 -8.88
N PHE A 288 -2.84 33.30 -7.73
CA PHE A 288 -3.38 34.43 -6.98
C PHE A 288 -2.29 35.23 -6.22
N TYR A 289 -1.23 35.69 -6.96
CA TYR A 289 -0.17 36.55 -6.42
C TYR A 289 0.09 37.75 -7.32
N PRO A 290 0.31 38.96 -6.74
CA PRO A 290 0.62 40.16 -7.52
C PRO A 290 1.93 40.03 -8.30
N GLU A 291 2.88 39.22 -7.81
CA GLU A 291 4.16 38.99 -8.44
C GLU A 291 4.26 37.55 -8.94
N ASN A 292 4.02 37.34 -10.23
CA ASN A 292 4.19 36.04 -10.88
C ASN A 292 5.62 35.89 -11.43
N ARG A 293 6.58 35.61 -10.52
CA ARG A 293 7.99 35.41 -10.92
C ARG A 293 8.26 33.99 -11.44
N TYR A 294 7.38 33.07 -11.18
CA TYR A 294 7.53 31.65 -11.47
C TYR A 294 6.40 31.13 -12.33
N SER A 295 6.68 30.12 -13.15
CA SER A 295 5.70 29.43 -14.02
C SER A 295 6.35 28.15 -14.56
N PRO A 296 5.62 27.05 -14.76
CA PRO A 296 4.19 26.85 -14.50
C PRO A 296 3.91 26.42 -13.05
N TRP A 297 2.68 26.66 -12.60
CA TRP A 297 2.23 26.34 -11.25
C TRP A 297 1.35 25.10 -11.20
N ILE A 298 1.61 24.21 -10.26
CA ILE A 298 0.64 23.24 -9.77
C ILE A 298 -0.08 23.90 -8.59
N SER A 299 -1.37 24.14 -8.71
CA SER A 299 -2.12 24.92 -7.73
C SER A 299 -3.47 24.29 -7.45
N THR A 300 -4.20 24.87 -6.51
CA THR A 300 -5.58 24.48 -6.18
C THR A 300 -5.69 22.98 -5.90
N ILE A 301 -4.76 22.41 -5.11
CA ILE A 301 -4.74 20.99 -4.80
C ILE A 301 -5.73 20.71 -3.67
N PHE A 302 -6.89 20.16 -4.02
CA PHE A 302 -7.96 19.82 -3.10
C PHE A 302 -8.18 18.31 -3.03
N VAL A 303 -8.36 17.77 -1.82
CA VAL A 303 -8.81 16.41 -1.57
C VAL A 303 -9.98 16.46 -0.57
N ASP A 304 -11.12 15.88 -0.97
CA ASP A 304 -12.30 15.74 -0.13
C ASP A 304 -11.95 15.03 1.19
N GLU A 305 -12.52 15.49 2.30
CA GLU A 305 -12.23 15.05 3.66
C GLU A 305 -12.31 13.53 3.80
N LYS A 306 -13.32 12.91 3.20
CA LYS A 306 -13.54 11.44 3.27
C LYS A 306 -12.46 10.62 2.57
N PHE A 307 -11.66 11.26 1.71
CA PHE A 307 -10.57 10.62 0.95
C PHE A 307 -9.17 11.08 1.40
N ARG A 308 -9.06 11.87 2.47
CA ARG A 308 -7.76 12.26 3.03
C ARG A 308 -7.04 11.06 3.64
N GLY A 309 -5.71 11.13 3.72
CA GLY A 309 -4.87 10.03 4.24
C GLY A 309 -4.47 8.97 3.20
N TYR A 310 -5.08 8.96 2.00
CA TYR A 310 -4.78 8.00 0.93
C TYR A 310 -3.80 8.55 -0.14
N ARG A 311 -3.11 9.65 0.14
CA ARG A 311 -2.10 10.27 -0.73
C ARG A 311 -2.62 10.69 -2.12
N LEU A 312 -3.88 11.05 -2.24
CA LEU A 312 -4.46 11.45 -3.52
C LEU A 312 -3.81 12.72 -4.08
N SER A 313 -3.43 13.67 -3.22
CA SER A 313 -2.67 14.87 -3.63
C SER A 313 -1.34 14.52 -4.31
N HIS A 314 -0.58 13.54 -3.80
CA HIS A 314 0.66 13.07 -4.44
C HIS A 314 0.38 12.53 -5.85
N ARG A 315 -0.68 11.73 -6.01
CA ARG A 315 -1.06 11.18 -7.32
C ARG A 315 -1.47 12.25 -8.31
N MET A 316 -2.17 13.28 -7.84
CA MET A 316 -2.50 14.45 -8.67
C MET A 316 -1.23 15.20 -9.09
N ILE A 317 -0.34 15.49 -8.16
CA ILE A 317 0.95 16.15 -8.43
C ILE A 317 1.76 15.34 -9.45
N ASP A 318 1.90 14.02 -9.28
CA ASP A 318 2.64 13.16 -10.21
C ASP A 318 2.02 13.15 -11.62
N SER A 319 0.68 13.17 -11.70
CA SER A 319 -0.03 13.26 -12.97
C SER A 319 0.20 14.60 -13.68
N VAL A 320 0.18 15.70 -12.92
CA VAL A 320 0.49 17.04 -13.44
C VAL A 320 1.95 17.13 -13.89
N ILE A 321 2.89 16.59 -13.12
CA ILE A 321 4.32 16.55 -13.48
C ILE A 321 4.51 15.78 -14.80
N THR A 322 3.84 14.64 -14.96
CA THR A 322 3.90 13.85 -16.20
C THR A 322 3.40 14.67 -17.39
N TYR A 323 2.31 15.40 -17.21
CA TYR A 323 1.77 16.30 -18.24
C TYR A 323 2.70 17.48 -18.52
N ALA A 324 3.24 18.13 -17.48
CA ALA A 324 4.18 19.24 -17.61
C ALA A 324 5.42 18.85 -18.44
N LYS A 325 5.97 17.65 -18.22
CA LYS A 325 7.05 17.08 -19.05
C LYS A 325 6.63 16.96 -20.52
N SER A 326 5.42 16.49 -20.78
CA SER A 326 4.90 16.37 -22.16
C SER A 326 4.70 17.71 -22.86
N CYS A 327 4.53 18.79 -22.07
CA CYS A 327 4.48 20.17 -22.56
C CYS A 327 5.88 20.82 -22.71
N GLY A 328 6.96 20.11 -22.36
CA GLY A 328 8.34 20.60 -22.50
C GLY A 328 8.86 21.40 -21.30
N PHE A 329 8.15 21.41 -20.18
CA PHE A 329 8.64 22.07 -18.96
C PHE A 329 9.68 21.20 -18.24
N SER A 330 10.71 21.85 -17.69
CA SER A 330 11.76 21.22 -16.90
C SER A 330 11.63 21.49 -15.39
N LYS A 331 10.73 22.40 -15.00
CA LYS A 331 10.49 22.80 -13.61
C LYS A 331 8.99 23.03 -13.40
N VAL A 332 8.53 22.81 -12.18
CA VAL A 332 7.18 23.13 -11.71
C VAL A 332 7.22 23.76 -10.34
N TYR A 333 6.23 24.57 -10.02
CA TYR A 333 6.17 25.32 -8.77
C TYR A 333 4.84 25.07 -8.04
N ILE A 334 4.87 25.09 -6.70
CA ILE A 334 3.67 24.98 -5.84
C ILE A 334 3.74 26.09 -4.80
N PRO A 335 2.70 26.93 -4.66
CA PRO A 335 2.59 27.87 -3.55
C PRO A 335 1.82 27.21 -2.39
N SER A 336 2.32 27.31 -1.15
CA SER A 336 1.63 26.74 0.01
C SER A 336 2.21 27.24 1.34
N ASP A 337 1.35 27.30 2.34
CA ASP A 337 1.70 27.50 3.75
C ASP A 337 2.11 26.19 4.47
N MET A 338 1.94 25.02 3.82
CA MET A 338 2.20 23.71 4.40
C MET A 338 3.69 23.38 4.40
N SER A 339 4.34 23.39 5.56
CA SER A 339 5.73 22.92 5.71
C SER A 339 5.82 21.40 5.86
N GLY A 340 6.89 20.79 5.32
CA GLY A 340 7.20 19.37 5.47
C GLY A 340 6.34 18.41 4.63
N PHE A 341 5.39 18.91 3.85
CA PHE A 341 4.53 18.10 2.98
C PHE A 341 5.12 17.98 1.56
N TYR A 342 5.40 19.10 0.93
CA TYR A 342 5.90 19.11 -0.46
C TYR A 342 7.35 18.67 -0.57
N GLU A 343 8.14 18.85 0.48
CA GLU A 343 9.51 18.31 0.56
C GLU A 343 9.51 16.77 0.47
N LYS A 344 8.50 16.11 1.07
CA LYS A 344 8.32 14.65 0.92
C LYS A 344 7.91 14.23 -0.50
N CYS A 345 7.41 15.15 -1.30
CA CYS A 345 7.14 14.97 -2.73
C CYS A 345 8.37 15.29 -3.60
N GLY A 346 9.50 15.65 -2.99
CA GLY A 346 10.75 15.99 -3.68
C GLY A 346 10.80 17.44 -4.20
N PHE A 347 10.00 18.34 -3.61
CA PHE A 347 10.09 19.77 -3.87
C PHE A 347 11.04 20.43 -2.86
N THR A 348 11.66 21.53 -3.28
CA THR A 348 12.55 22.34 -2.45
C THR A 348 11.94 23.73 -2.26
N PRO A 349 11.87 24.28 -1.04
CA PRO A 349 11.45 25.66 -0.83
C PRO A 349 12.52 26.62 -1.41
N ILE A 350 12.08 27.62 -2.18
CA ILE A 350 13.00 28.55 -2.89
C ILE A 350 12.72 30.02 -2.61
N ASP A 351 11.47 30.39 -2.25
CA ASP A 351 11.06 31.78 -2.08
C ASP A 351 9.79 31.85 -1.22
N THR A 352 9.36 33.05 -0.91
CA THR A 352 8.05 33.36 -0.31
C THR A 352 7.33 34.42 -1.12
N LEU A 353 6.02 34.27 -1.29
CA LEU A 353 5.16 35.23 -1.97
C LEU A 353 3.97 35.61 -1.09
N THR A 354 3.58 36.89 -1.11
CA THR A 354 2.38 37.37 -0.45
C THR A 354 1.24 37.46 -1.46
N ASN A 355 0.11 36.80 -1.17
CA ASN A 355 -1.05 36.82 -2.04
C ASN A 355 -1.83 38.15 -1.95
N TYR A 356 -2.88 38.31 -2.77
CA TYR A 356 -3.69 39.55 -2.83
C TYR A 356 -4.45 39.88 -1.53
N ILE A 357 -4.59 38.92 -0.62
CA ILE A 357 -5.27 39.12 0.68
C ILE A 357 -4.30 39.28 1.84
N GLY A 358 -2.99 39.25 1.56
CA GLY A 358 -1.93 39.51 2.55
C GLY A 358 -1.34 38.28 3.22
N ASP A 359 -1.77 37.05 2.88
CA ASP A 359 -1.17 35.84 3.40
C ASP A 359 0.14 35.53 2.67
N THR A 360 1.08 34.96 3.37
CA THR A 360 2.40 34.60 2.85
C THR A 360 2.53 33.09 2.69
N ASP A 361 2.81 32.67 1.47
CA ASP A 361 3.04 31.27 1.12
C ASP A 361 4.50 31.01 0.73
N THR A 362 5.00 29.84 1.05
CA THR A 362 6.29 29.35 0.55
C THR A 362 6.14 28.90 -0.90
N VAL A 363 7.07 29.25 -1.75
CA VAL A 363 7.18 28.73 -3.12
C VAL A 363 8.06 27.50 -3.10
N PHE A 364 7.49 26.37 -3.45
CA PHE A 364 8.20 25.11 -3.60
C PHE A 364 8.47 24.83 -5.08
N MET A 365 9.69 24.41 -5.42
CA MET A 365 10.11 24.10 -6.78
C MET A 365 10.58 22.65 -6.89
N LYS A 366 10.28 22.04 -8.03
CA LYS A 366 10.82 20.72 -8.38
C LYS A 366 11.31 20.72 -9.83
N GLU A 367 12.55 20.24 -10.03
CA GLU A 367 13.06 19.87 -11.35
C GLU A 367 12.39 18.56 -11.80
N ILE A 368 11.97 18.45 -13.06
CA ILE A 368 11.16 17.34 -13.55
C ILE A 368 11.71 16.74 -14.85
#